data_ef135b8618f9af13b9acea4aa0a670e1
#
_entry.id   ef135b8618f9af13b9acea4aa0a670e1
#
_cell.length_a   1.000
_cell.length_b   1.000
_cell.length_c   1.000
_cell.angle_alpha   90.00
_cell.angle_beta   90.00
_cell.angle_gamma   90.00
#
_symmetry.space_group_name_H-M   'P 1'
#
loop_
_entity.id
_entity.type
_entity.pdbx_description
1 polymer ?
#
loop_
_entity_poly.entity_id
_entity_poly.type
_entity_poly.pdbx_seq_one_letter_code
_entity_poly.pdbx_strand_id
1 'polypeptide(L)'
;MKPAIPACAALALAAVLLPAAAQEAQLNLPRVTLSAGMHQIDAQVAHTPEQRATGLMFRKEMPQHEGMLFAFEQPSMQCFWMKNTLLPLTAAFVADDGTVVNLADMKPQTTDSHCSDKPVRYVLEMNQGWFTKKGIKPGMKLAGTPFERR
;
A
#
# COMPACT_ATOMS: atom_id res chain seq x y z
N MET A 1 -27.51 -35.22 -65.12
CA MET A 1 -27.48 -33.99 -64.31
C MET A 1 -27.29 -34.37 -62.86
N LYS A 2 -26.09 -34.13 -62.26
CA LYS A 2 -25.85 -34.41 -60.85
C LYS A 2 -25.80 -33.04 -60.14
N PRO A 3 -26.47 -32.84 -59.00
CA PRO A 3 -26.34 -31.58 -58.25
C PRO A 3 -25.08 -31.56 -57.43
N ALA A 4 -24.35 -30.45 -57.52
CA ALA A 4 -23.18 -30.16 -56.68
C ALA A 4 -23.60 -29.70 -55.29
N ILE A 5 -23.01 -30.33 -54.26
CA ILE A 5 -23.20 -29.94 -52.86
C ILE A 5 -22.11 -28.90 -52.52
N PRO A 6 -22.47 -27.70 -51.99
CA PRO A 6 -21.46 -26.77 -51.51
C PRO A 6 -20.91 -27.21 -50.15
N ALA A 7 -19.59 -27.33 -50.06
CA ALA A 7 -18.90 -27.58 -48.80
C ALA A 7 -18.89 -26.29 -47.97
N CYS A 8 -19.60 -26.29 -46.84
CA CYS A 8 -19.50 -25.27 -45.80
C CYS A 8 -18.19 -25.46 -45.04
N ALA A 9 -17.23 -24.53 -45.22
CA ALA A 9 -16.03 -24.47 -44.43
C ALA A 9 -16.40 -23.82 -43.06
N ALA A 10 -16.38 -24.62 -41.99
CA ALA A 10 -16.52 -24.12 -40.62
C ALA A 10 -15.19 -23.50 -40.18
N LEU A 11 -15.16 -22.17 -40.06
CA LEU A 11 -14.05 -21.48 -39.42
C LEU A 11 -14.16 -21.73 -37.89
N ALA A 12 -13.26 -22.53 -37.34
CA ALA A 12 -13.10 -22.70 -35.92
C ALA A 12 -12.35 -21.47 -35.36
N LEU A 13 -13.07 -20.59 -34.66
CA LEU A 13 -12.48 -19.46 -33.95
C LEU A 13 -11.80 -19.98 -32.67
N ALA A 14 -10.48 -20.11 -32.70
CA ALA A 14 -9.69 -20.46 -31.51
C ALA A 14 -9.64 -19.26 -30.58
N ALA A 15 -10.41 -19.29 -29.49
CA ALA A 15 -10.31 -18.32 -28.42
C ALA A 15 -9.00 -18.50 -27.68
N VAL A 16 -8.06 -17.57 -27.87
CA VAL A 16 -6.82 -17.51 -27.09
C VAL A 16 -7.18 -17.01 -25.69
N LEU A 17 -7.27 -17.91 -24.72
CA LEU A 17 -7.36 -17.58 -23.31
C LEU A 17 -6.00 -17.04 -22.86
N LEU A 18 -5.87 -15.72 -22.79
CA LEU A 18 -4.73 -15.09 -22.13
C LEU A 18 -4.82 -15.42 -20.63
N PRO A 19 -3.74 -15.92 -20.01
CA PRO A 19 -3.74 -16.15 -18.57
C PRO A 19 -3.92 -14.80 -17.88
N ALA A 20 -4.95 -14.67 -17.04
CA ALA A 20 -5.10 -13.54 -16.15
C ALA A 20 -3.87 -13.52 -15.23
N ALA A 21 -3.02 -12.50 -15.35
CA ALA A 21 -1.92 -12.32 -14.42
C ALA A 21 -2.49 -12.28 -13.01
N ALA A 22 -2.12 -13.24 -12.17
CA ALA A 22 -2.51 -13.24 -10.76
C ALA A 22 -1.99 -11.93 -10.13
N GLN A 23 -2.85 -11.20 -9.44
CA GLN A 23 -2.44 -10.01 -8.71
C GLN A 23 -1.58 -10.46 -7.53
N GLU A 24 -0.31 -10.09 -7.54
CA GLU A 24 0.68 -10.50 -6.56
C GLU A 24 1.07 -9.36 -5.63
N ALA A 25 1.49 -9.73 -4.40
CA ALA A 25 2.04 -8.77 -3.45
C ALA A 25 3.37 -8.20 -3.95
N GLN A 26 3.56 -6.89 -3.82
CA GLN A 26 4.88 -6.29 -4.07
C GLN A 26 5.79 -6.47 -2.84
N LEU A 27 6.90 -7.17 -3.01
CA LEU A 27 7.80 -7.55 -1.91
C LEU A 27 9.19 -6.92 -2.00
N ASN A 28 9.55 -6.33 -3.15
CA ASN A 28 10.91 -5.91 -3.49
C ASN A 28 11.04 -4.40 -3.68
N LEU A 29 10.39 -3.60 -2.85
CA LEU A 29 10.58 -2.15 -2.86
C LEU A 29 11.85 -1.75 -2.10
N PRO A 30 12.46 -0.59 -2.44
CA PRO A 30 13.54 0.00 -1.63
C PRO A 30 13.11 0.14 -0.18
N ARG A 31 14.05 0.03 0.75
CA ARG A 31 13.79 0.10 2.19
C ARG A 31 14.53 1.26 2.83
N VAL A 32 13.93 1.78 3.89
CA VAL A 32 14.52 2.80 4.77
C VAL A 32 14.35 2.38 6.21
N THR A 33 15.32 2.73 7.04
CA THR A 33 15.20 2.59 8.49
C THR A 33 14.63 3.87 9.06
N LEU A 34 13.47 3.75 9.71
CA LEU A 34 12.85 4.82 10.47
C LEU A 34 12.95 4.50 11.96
N SER A 35 12.76 5.50 12.80
CA SER A 35 12.59 5.30 14.24
C SER A 35 11.40 6.08 14.79
N ALA A 36 10.75 5.49 15.78
CA ALA A 36 9.70 6.09 16.58
C ALA A 36 10.13 5.96 18.05
N GLY A 37 10.71 7.04 18.61
CA GLY A 37 11.41 6.94 19.88
C GLY A 37 12.58 5.95 19.81
N MET A 38 12.58 4.95 20.69
CA MET A 38 13.60 3.89 20.71
C MET A 38 13.30 2.71 19.75
N HIS A 39 12.17 2.72 19.06
CA HIS A 39 11.73 1.61 18.21
C HIS A 39 12.16 1.82 16.78
N GLN A 40 12.88 0.86 16.22
CA GLN A 40 13.25 0.87 14.80
C GLN A 40 12.15 0.23 13.95
N ILE A 41 11.98 0.78 12.75
CA ILE A 41 11.05 0.34 11.74
C ILE A 41 11.83 0.14 10.44
N ASP A 42 11.71 -1.04 9.84
CA ASP A 42 12.20 -1.33 8.51
C ASP A 42 11.06 -1.14 7.50
N ALA A 43 10.99 0.02 6.87
CA ALA A 43 9.89 0.38 5.98
C ALA A 43 10.28 0.23 4.50
N GLN A 44 9.46 -0.48 3.74
CA GLN A 44 9.51 -0.40 2.28
C GLN A 44 8.93 0.93 1.81
N VAL A 45 9.51 1.52 0.75
CA VAL A 45 9.08 2.82 0.24
C VAL A 45 8.31 2.67 -1.05
N ALA A 46 7.03 3.04 -1.02
CA ALA A 46 6.17 3.17 -2.19
C ALA A 46 6.16 4.64 -2.64
N HIS A 47 6.84 4.96 -3.76
CA HIS A 47 7.00 6.34 -4.23
C HIS A 47 6.46 6.59 -5.63
N THR A 48 6.23 5.54 -6.45
CA THR A 48 5.53 5.72 -7.73
C THR A 48 4.01 5.57 -7.55
N PRO A 49 3.20 6.15 -8.45
CA PRO A 49 1.74 5.97 -8.41
C PRO A 49 1.32 4.51 -8.35
N GLU A 50 1.95 3.64 -9.13
CA GLU A 50 1.65 2.19 -9.19
C GLU A 50 2.01 1.49 -7.88
N GLN A 51 3.16 1.82 -7.29
CA GLN A 51 3.58 1.27 -6.01
C GLN A 51 2.63 1.69 -4.89
N ARG A 52 2.22 2.97 -4.86
CA ARG A 52 1.25 3.46 -3.89
C ARG A 52 -0.13 2.85 -4.07
N ALA A 53 -0.57 2.66 -5.32
CA ALA A 53 -1.86 2.02 -5.62
C ALA A 53 -1.91 0.56 -5.18
N THR A 54 -0.80 -0.17 -5.31
CA THR A 54 -0.67 -1.57 -4.85
C THR A 54 -0.50 -1.65 -3.33
N GLY A 55 0.34 -0.79 -2.75
CA GLY A 55 0.60 -0.78 -1.31
C GLY A 55 0.89 -2.16 -0.73
N LEU A 56 0.24 -2.51 0.36
CA LEU A 56 0.35 -3.80 1.05
C LEU A 56 -0.70 -4.85 0.60
N MET A 57 -1.35 -4.63 -0.55
CA MET A 57 -2.31 -5.60 -1.11
C MET A 57 -1.69 -6.98 -1.27
N PHE A 58 -2.51 -8.01 -1.07
CA PHE A 58 -2.20 -9.44 -1.26
C PHE A 58 -1.13 -10.01 -0.33
N ARG A 59 -0.57 -9.24 0.61
CA ARG A 59 0.36 -9.77 1.62
C ARG A 59 -0.39 -10.62 2.64
N LYS A 60 0.16 -11.81 2.92
CA LYS A 60 -0.39 -12.74 3.91
C LYS A 60 0.18 -12.49 5.30
N GLU A 61 1.39 -11.93 5.37
CA GLU A 61 2.10 -11.66 6.61
C GLU A 61 3.02 -10.45 6.46
N MET A 62 3.35 -9.82 7.57
CA MET A 62 4.35 -8.76 7.68
C MET A 62 4.95 -8.79 9.09
N PRO A 63 6.29 -8.89 9.24
CA PRO A 63 6.95 -8.84 10.55
C PRO A 63 6.58 -7.59 11.33
N GLN A 64 6.56 -7.69 12.67
CA GLN A 64 6.09 -6.60 13.54
C GLN A 64 6.91 -5.31 13.45
N HIS A 65 8.19 -5.41 13.08
CA HIS A 65 9.07 -4.26 12.90
C HIS A 65 9.09 -3.72 11.46
N GLU A 66 8.34 -4.33 10.56
CA GLU A 66 8.23 -3.89 9.17
C GLU A 66 6.97 -3.08 8.92
N GLY A 67 7.05 -2.23 7.89
CA GLY A 67 5.93 -1.42 7.40
C GLY A 67 6.13 -0.96 5.97
N MET A 68 5.23 -0.09 5.52
CA MET A 68 5.37 0.58 4.23
C MET A 68 5.19 2.08 4.38
N LEU A 69 6.18 2.82 3.90
CA LEU A 69 6.17 4.28 3.82
C LEU A 69 5.72 4.70 2.41
N PHE A 70 4.56 5.31 2.34
CA PHE A 70 4.06 5.94 1.12
C PHE A 70 4.59 7.37 1.05
N ALA A 71 5.31 7.70 -0.01
CA ALA A 71 5.88 9.01 -0.23
C ALA A 71 5.20 9.69 -1.44
N PHE A 72 4.68 10.89 -1.24
CA PHE A 72 4.01 11.69 -2.26
C PHE A 72 4.87 12.88 -2.66
N GLU A 73 4.69 13.38 -3.87
CA GLU A 73 5.48 14.50 -4.42
C GLU A 73 5.22 15.81 -3.68
N GLN A 74 3.95 16.03 -3.27
CA GLN A 74 3.49 17.22 -2.57
C GLN A 74 2.59 16.86 -1.40
N PRO A 75 2.57 17.65 -0.32
CA PRO A 75 1.58 17.49 0.74
C PRO A 75 0.17 17.68 0.20
N SER A 76 -0.72 16.76 0.50
CA SER A 76 -2.16 16.85 0.22
C SER A 76 -2.96 16.02 1.21
N MET A 77 -4.27 16.18 1.21
CA MET A 77 -5.14 15.28 1.96
C MET A 77 -4.99 13.88 1.39
N GLN A 78 -4.48 12.96 2.21
CA GLN A 78 -4.28 11.57 1.80
C GLN A 78 -5.37 10.71 2.42
N CYS A 79 -6.01 9.88 1.58
CA CYS A 79 -7.04 8.93 2.01
C CYS A 79 -6.64 7.52 1.58
N PHE A 80 -6.78 6.57 2.50
CA PHE A 80 -6.40 5.18 2.31
C PHE A 80 -7.59 4.25 2.51
N TRP A 81 -7.57 3.13 1.84
CA TRP A 81 -8.56 2.05 1.96
C TRP A 81 -7.87 0.70 2.08
N MET A 82 -8.63 -0.34 2.39
CA MET A 82 -8.10 -1.70 2.61
C MET A 82 -8.52 -2.70 1.52
N LYS A 83 -8.84 -2.20 0.32
CA LYS A 83 -9.17 -3.07 -0.81
C LYS A 83 -8.03 -4.05 -1.08
N ASN A 84 -8.35 -5.34 -1.25
CA ASN A 84 -7.38 -6.43 -1.48
C ASN A 84 -6.26 -6.53 -0.42
N THR A 85 -6.42 -5.91 0.74
CA THR A 85 -5.44 -5.91 1.82
C THR A 85 -5.91 -6.85 2.92
N LEU A 86 -5.15 -7.93 3.13
CA LEU A 86 -5.53 -9.03 4.03
C LEU A 86 -5.13 -8.77 5.49
N LEU A 87 -4.09 -7.97 5.69
CA LEU A 87 -3.55 -7.66 7.01
C LEU A 87 -4.35 -6.51 7.65
N PRO A 88 -4.70 -6.61 8.94
CA PRO A 88 -5.18 -5.44 9.68
C PRO A 88 -4.02 -4.46 9.87
N LEU A 89 -4.21 -3.20 9.52
CA LEU A 89 -3.18 -2.17 9.52
C LEU A 89 -3.60 -0.94 10.31
N THR A 90 -2.61 -0.17 10.77
CA THR A 90 -2.80 1.21 11.23
C THR A 90 -2.00 2.12 10.31
N ALA A 91 -2.65 3.13 9.72
CA ALA A 91 -1.99 4.20 8.98
C ALA A 91 -1.63 5.35 9.91
N ALA A 92 -0.37 5.77 9.90
CA ALA A 92 0.09 7.02 10.49
C ALA A 92 0.27 8.05 9.38
N PHE A 93 -0.49 9.12 9.41
CA PHE A 93 -0.35 10.26 8.50
C PHE A 93 0.72 11.19 9.04
N VAL A 94 1.76 11.48 8.22
CA VAL A 94 3.01 12.07 8.72
C VAL A 94 3.36 13.32 7.93
N ALA A 95 3.62 14.41 8.63
CA ALA A 95 4.07 15.68 8.06
C ALA A 95 5.53 15.60 7.60
N ASP A 96 5.99 16.60 6.82
CA ASP A 96 7.33 16.67 6.25
C ASP A 96 8.45 16.59 7.30
N ASP A 97 8.19 17.05 8.52
CA ASP A 97 9.16 17.04 9.63
C ASP A 97 9.11 15.75 10.47
N GLY A 98 8.36 14.74 10.03
CA GLY A 98 8.18 13.48 10.73
C GLY A 98 7.08 13.47 11.79
N THR A 99 6.38 14.61 12.02
CA THR A 99 5.29 14.67 13.01
C THR A 99 4.12 13.81 12.59
N VAL A 100 3.70 12.90 13.46
CA VAL A 100 2.47 12.11 13.27
C VAL A 100 1.27 13.05 13.46
N VAL A 101 0.51 13.26 12.39
CA VAL A 101 -0.69 14.13 12.41
C VAL A 101 -1.86 13.40 13.04
N ASN A 102 -2.19 12.23 12.54
CA ASN A 102 -3.23 11.34 13.08
C ASN A 102 -2.92 9.88 12.74
N LEU A 103 -3.61 8.99 13.44
CA LEU A 103 -3.56 7.54 13.25
C LEU A 103 -4.95 7.03 12.88
N ALA A 104 -5.02 6.02 12.01
CA ALA A 104 -6.27 5.36 11.65
C ALA A 104 -6.09 3.84 11.63
N ASP A 105 -6.84 3.13 12.44
CA ASP A 105 -6.96 1.68 12.36
C ASP A 105 -7.87 1.30 11.21
N MET A 106 -7.42 0.37 10.37
CA MET A 106 -8.08 0.02 9.12
C MET A 106 -8.40 -1.46 9.07
N LYS A 107 -9.67 -1.77 8.86
CA LYS A 107 -10.17 -3.15 8.80
C LYS A 107 -9.84 -3.79 7.44
N PRO A 108 -9.29 -5.02 7.41
CA PRO A 108 -8.98 -5.74 6.17
C PRO A 108 -10.14 -5.80 5.20
N GLN A 109 -9.82 -5.69 3.91
CA GLN A 109 -10.73 -5.90 2.77
C GLN A 109 -11.97 -4.98 2.77
N THR A 110 -11.86 -3.79 3.38
CA THR A 110 -12.89 -2.75 3.30
C THR A 110 -12.50 -1.64 2.33
N THR A 111 -13.48 -0.90 1.86
CA THR A 111 -13.28 0.25 0.97
C THR A 111 -13.62 1.58 1.65
N ASP A 112 -13.78 1.56 2.97
CA ASP A 112 -13.94 2.76 3.78
C ASP A 112 -12.71 3.64 3.65
N SER A 113 -12.94 4.95 3.57
CA SER A 113 -11.88 5.93 3.39
C SER A 113 -11.35 6.39 4.75
N HIS A 114 -10.04 6.25 4.96
CA HIS A 114 -9.34 6.72 6.15
C HIS A 114 -8.40 7.85 5.74
N CYS A 115 -8.66 9.08 6.18
CA CYS A 115 -7.98 10.26 5.67
C CYS A 115 -7.10 10.94 6.72
N SER A 116 -6.13 11.70 6.23
CA SER A 116 -5.34 12.61 7.08
C SER A 116 -6.19 13.80 7.54
N ASP A 117 -5.95 14.28 8.77
CA ASP A 117 -6.61 15.47 9.32
C ASP A 117 -6.07 16.76 8.72
N LYS A 118 -4.88 16.72 8.12
CA LYS A 118 -4.19 17.83 7.45
C LYS A 118 -3.47 17.33 6.20
N PRO A 119 -3.11 18.19 5.25
CA PRO A 119 -2.24 17.81 4.15
C PRO A 119 -0.94 17.18 4.65
N VAL A 120 -0.60 16.01 4.14
CA VAL A 120 0.63 15.28 4.47
C VAL A 120 1.30 14.76 3.20
N ARG A 121 2.63 14.60 3.26
CA ARG A 121 3.43 13.99 2.20
C ARG A 121 3.68 12.52 2.43
N TYR A 122 3.58 12.05 3.65
CA TYR A 122 3.94 10.68 4.01
C TYR A 122 2.81 9.98 4.76
N VAL A 123 2.68 8.68 4.50
CA VAL A 123 1.84 7.79 5.29
C VAL A 123 2.64 6.54 5.61
N LEU A 124 2.70 6.15 6.87
CA LEU A 124 3.36 4.92 7.31
C LEU A 124 2.31 3.92 7.77
N GLU A 125 2.22 2.80 7.06
CA GLU A 125 1.38 1.67 7.47
C GLU A 125 2.19 0.64 8.23
N MET A 126 1.70 0.25 9.40
CA MET A 126 2.23 -0.80 10.26
C MET A 126 1.13 -1.82 10.59
N ASN A 127 1.53 -2.99 11.09
CA ASN A 127 0.55 -3.92 11.67
C ASN A 127 -0.33 -3.20 12.70
N GLN A 128 -1.64 -3.47 12.66
CA GLN A 128 -2.61 -2.82 13.55
C GLN A 128 -2.21 -2.94 15.02
N GLY A 129 -2.33 -1.83 15.74
CA GLY A 129 -1.98 -1.75 17.14
C GLY A 129 -0.48 -1.55 17.43
N TRP A 130 0.40 -1.54 16.41
CA TRP A 130 1.83 -1.34 16.61
C TRP A 130 2.12 0.01 17.31
N PHE A 131 1.57 1.10 16.80
CA PHE A 131 1.77 2.43 17.36
C PHE A 131 1.30 2.51 18.82
N THR A 132 0.11 2.00 19.12
CA THR A 132 -0.43 1.97 20.48
C THR A 132 0.45 1.17 21.44
N LYS A 133 0.90 -0.03 21.04
CA LYS A 133 1.79 -0.87 21.84
C LYS A 133 3.15 -0.23 22.11
N LYS A 134 3.61 0.64 21.20
CA LYS A 134 4.88 1.36 21.34
C LYS A 134 4.71 2.76 21.94
N GLY A 135 3.49 3.14 22.33
CA GLY A 135 3.20 4.43 22.95
C GLY A 135 3.32 5.61 21.98
N ILE A 136 3.27 5.36 20.66
CA ILE A 136 3.35 6.39 19.64
C ILE A 136 1.96 7.02 19.44
N LYS A 137 1.90 8.33 19.52
CA LYS A 137 0.66 9.12 19.48
C LYS A 137 0.79 10.27 18.48
N PRO A 138 -0.33 10.83 17.99
CA PRO A 138 -0.32 12.11 17.28
C PRO A 138 0.47 13.19 18.02
N GLY A 139 1.25 13.97 17.30
CA GLY A 139 2.18 14.98 17.82
C GLY A 139 3.59 14.47 18.09
N MET A 140 3.81 13.16 18.19
CA MET A 140 5.16 12.58 18.28
C MET A 140 5.82 12.56 16.90
N LYS A 141 7.17 12.53 16.89
CA LYS A 141 7.95 12.53 15.66
C LYS A 141 8.52 11.16 15.34
N LEU A 142 8.44 10.81 14.06
CA LEU A 142 9.29 9.79 13.46
C LEU A 142 10.60 10.44 13.03
N ALA A 143 11.70 9.69 13.08
CA ALA A 143 13.01 10.12 12.62
C ALA A 143 13.57 9.16 11.55
N GLY A 144 14.64 9.60 10.87
CA GLY A 144 15.24 8.89 9.74
C GLY A 144 14.85 9.51 8.40
N THR A 145 15.54 9.11 7.34
CA THR A 145 15.21 9.56 5.98
C THR A 145 13.80 9.07 5.59
N PRO A 146 12.87 9.94 5.10
CA PRO A 146 13.13 11.28 4.54
C PRO A 146 12.86 12.45 5.50
N PHE A 147 12.60 12.23 6.78
CA PHE A 147 12.18 13.26 7.73
C PHE A 147 13.34 14.14 8.25
N GLU A 148 14.56 13.63 8.22
CA GLU A 148 15.74 14.39 8.63
C GLU A 148 16.09 15.40 7.55
N ARG A 149 15.97 16.70 7.86
CA ARG A 149 16.55 17.74 7.02
C ARG A 149 18.06 17.71 7.21
N ARG A 150 18.79 17.60 6.12
CA ARG A 150 20.23 17.92 6.07
C ARG A 150 20.44 19.40 6.17
#